data_44a00184f1e1cabbe7e5838b66afa3be
#
_entry.id   44a00184f1e1cabbe7e5838b66afa3be
#
_cell.length_a   1.000
_cell.length_b   1.000
_cell.length_c   1.000
_cell.angle_alpha   90.00
_cell.angle_beta   90.00
_cell.angle_gamma   90.00
#
_symmetry.space_group_name_H-M   'P 1'
#
loop_
_entity.id
_entity.type
_entity.pdbx_description
1 polymer ?
#
loop_
_entity_poly.entity_id
_entity_poly.type
_entity_poly.pdbx_seq_one_letter_code
_entity_poly.pdbx_strand_id
1 'polypeptide(L)'
;MIEFTGMSEEDYSRYLNYFIADYAAEIALNYNVAEGEALKRAEHEIAQSLPHGPKTSGHALLNIVDKQQQAIGYLWYRFDETAKSVFILDFYVFPTHRGKGQGKQALAALETLLAEEGYREIRLRVASDNDRARHIYEYGGFRVTGVNMAKQIRAS
;
A
#
# COMPACT_ATOMS: atom_id res chain seq x y z
N MET A 1 -20.38 -1.37 5.06
CA MET A 1 -19.44 -0.65 5.91
C MET A 1 -18.09 -1.34 5.88
N ILE A 2 -17.01 -0.59 5.70
CA ILE A 2 -15.67 -1.13 5.66
C ILE A 2 -15.03 -1.02 7.03
N GLU A 3 -14.37 -2.08 7.47
CA GLU A 3 -13.61 -2.10 8.71
C GLU A 3 -12.19 -2.59 8.42
N PHE A 4 -11.30 -2.38 9.40
CA PHE A 4 -9.92 -2.82 9.29
C PHE A 4 -9.59 -3.72 10.48
N THR A 5 -8.92 -4.84 10.20
CA THR A 5 -8.47 -5.75 11.26
C THR A 5 -6.96 -5.95 11.13
N GLY A 6 -6.26 -6.04 12.26
CA GLY A 6 -4.83 -6.29 12.25
C GLY A 6 -4.50 -7.65 11.66
N MET A 7 -3.42 -7.74 10.90
CA MET A 7 -2.97 -9.01 10.35
C MET A 7 -2.40 -9.90 11.45
N SER A 8 -2.84 -11.16 11.49
CA SER A 8 -2.18 -12.20 12.25
C SER A 8 -0.90 -12.61 11.53
N GLU A 9 -0.07 -13.45 12.15
CA GLU A 9 1.10 -13.99 11.47
C GLU A 9 0.73 -14.79 10.21
N GLU A 10 -0.39 -15.51 10.28
CA GLU A 10 -0.90 -16.25 9.14
C GLU A 10 -1.37 -15.31 8.02
N ASP A 11 -2.09 -14.25 8.37
CA ASP A 11 -2.49 -13.22 7.40
C ASP A 11 -1.27 -12.59 6.75
N TYR A 12 -0.24 -12.33 7.55
CA TYR A 12 0.98 -11.70 7.05
C TYR A 12 1.70 -12.61 6.06
N SER A 13 1.72 -13.91 6.29
CA SER A 13 2.31 -14.86 5.34
C SER A 13 1.61 -14.79 3.98
N ARG A 14 0.29 -14.70 3.99
CA ARG A 14 -0.49 -14.54 2.76
C ARG A 14 -0.21 -13.21 2.09
N TYR A 15 -0.12 -12.16 2.89
CA TYR A 15 0.20 -10.82 2.39
C TYR A 15 1.57 -10.80 1.72
N LEU A 16 2.58 -11.43 2.32
CA LEU A 16 3.92 -11.49 1.76
C LEU A 16 3.95 -12.16 0.39
N ASN A 17 3.18 -13.24 0.22
CA ASN A 17 3.11 -13.91 -1.08
C ASN A 17 2.63 -12.97 -2.18
N TYR A 18 1.61 -12.19 -1.90
CA TYR A 18 1.11 -11.18 -2.83
C TYR A 18 2.12 -10.06 -3.02
N PHE A 19 2.58 -9.45 -1.92
CA PHE A 19 3.38 -8.23 -1.98
C PHE A 19 4.72 -8.46 -2.67
N ILE A 20 5.41 -9.53 -2.34
CA ILE A 20 6.73 -9.82 -2.91
C ILE A 20 6.62 -10.06 -4.41
N ALA A 21 5.64 -10.84 -4.85
CA ALA A 21 5.45 -11.09 -6.27
C ALA A 21 5.11 -9.81 -7.05
N ASP A 22 4.21 -9.01 -6.51
CA ASP A 22 3.77 -7.77 -7.13
C ASP A 22 4.90 -6.73 -7.20
N TYR A 23 5.60 -6.55 -6.10
CA TYR A 23 6.71 -5.60 -6.02
C TYR A 23 7.90 -6.04 -6.86
N ALA A 24 8.19 -7.33 -6.90
CA ALA A 24 9.26 -7.87 -7.75
C ALA A 24 8.96 -7.62 -9.23
N ALA A 25 7.71 -7.79 -9.65
CA ALA A 25 7.31 -7.50 -11.03
C ALA A 25 7.51 -6.02 -11.36
N GLU A 26 7.19 -5.14 -10.43
CA GLU A 26 7.40 -3.69 -10.60
C GLU A 26 8.90 -3.35 -10.69
N ILE A 27 9.72 -3.94 -9.85
CA ILE A 27 11.18 -3.76 -9.88
C ILE A 27 11.75 -4.23 -11.22
N ALA A 28 11.35 -5.41 -11.68
CA ALA A 28 11.83 -5.96 -12.93
C ALA A 28 11.50 -5.04 -14.11
N LEU A 29 10.30 -4.50 -14.12
CA LEU A 29 9.84 -3.61 -15.18
C LEU A 29 10.56 -2.26 -15.14
N ASN A 30 10.64 -1.64 -13.97
CA ASN A 30 11.15 -0.27 -13.84
C ASN A 30 12.67 -0.18 -13.90
N TYR A 31 13.37 -1.21 -13.45
CA TYR A 31 14.84 -1.19 -13.40
C TYR A 31 15.49 -2.15 -14.37
N ASN A 32 14.67 -2.83 -15.19
CA ASN A 32 15.15 -3.74 -16.23
C ASN A 32 16.10 -4.83 -15.68
N VAL A 33 15.71 -5.43 -14.55
CA VAL A 33 16.48 -6.52 -13.94
C VAL A 33 15.75 -7.85 -14.12
N ALA A 34 16.51 -8.95 -14.03
CA ALA A 34 15.96 -10.29 -14.15
C ALA A 34 15.00 -10.59 -12.99
N GLU A 35 13.99 -11.43 -13.25
CA GLU A 35 12.98 -11.78 -12.25
C GLU A 35 13.56 -12.33 -10.95
N GLY A 36 14.56 -13.21 -11.04
CA GLY A 36 15.20 -13.77 -9.84
C GLY A 36 15.87 -12.72 -8.97
N GLU A 37 16.51 -11.73 -9.58
CA GLU A 37 17.11 -10.62 -8.86
C GLU A 37 16.04 -9.71 -8.27
N ALA A 38 14.98 -9.46 -9.04
CA ALA A 38 13.86 -8.64 -8.58
C ALA A 38 13.19 -9.24 -7.35
N LEU A 39 12.99 -10.57 -7.34
CA LEU A 39 12.44 -11.27 -6.18
C LEU A 39 13.30 -11.10 -4.95
N LYS A 40 14.62 -11.26 -5.09
CA LYS A 40 15.55 -11.10 -3.97
C LYS A 40 15.52 -9.69 -3.42
N ARG A 41 15.45 -8.68 -4.30
CA ARG A 41 15.34 -7.29 -3.88
C ARG A 41 14.06 -7.03 -3.11
N ALA A 42 12.93 -7.55 -3.62
CA ALA A 42 11.64 -7.36 -2.97
C ALA A 42 11.63 -8.01 -1.58
N GLU A 43 12.14 -9.23 -1.47
CA GLU A 43 12.24 -9.93 -0.20
C GLU A 43 13.11 -9.17 0.80
N HIS A 44 14.25 -8.68 0.33
CA HIS A 44 15.20 -7.95 1.17
C HIS A 44 14.59 -6.62 1.67
N GLU A 45 13.96 -5.86 0.79
CA GLU A 45 13.38 -4.57 1.14
C GLU A 45 12.26 -4.70 2.14
N ILE A 46 11.35 -5.67 1.95
CA ILE A 46 10.27 -5.83 2.92
C ILE A 46 10.78 -6.36 4.26
N ALA A 47 11.79 -7.22 4.26
CA ALA A 47 12.40 -7.70 5.49
C ALA A 47 13.06 -6.56 6.27
N GLN A 48 13.69 -5.61 5.56
CA GLN A 48 14.28 -4.44 6.20
C GLN A 48 13.23 -3.46 6.71
N SER A 49 12.15 -3.26 5.96
CA SER A 49 11.08 -2.34 6.34
C SER A 49 10.27 -2.87 7.52
N LEU A 50 10.07 -4.17 7.57
CA LEU A 50 9.23 -4.82 8.57
C LEU A 50 10.00 -5.94 9.29
N PRO A 51 11.02 -5.58 10.08
CA PRO A 51 11.85 -6.58 10.75
C PRO A 51 11.09 -7.46 11.74
N HIS A 52 9.93 -7.01 12.21
CA HIS A 52 9.08 -7.76 13.13
C HIS A 52 7.71 -8.06 12.54
N GLY A 53 7.60 -8.05 11.20
CA GLY A 53 6.35 -8.33 10.49
C GLY A 53 5.22 -7.41 10.92
N PRO A 54 4.03 -7.95 11.22
CA PRO A 54 2.89 -7.12 11.62
C PRO A 54 3.09 -6.36 12.92
N LYS A 55 4.10 -6.73 13.70
CA LYS A 55 4.40 -6.09 14.99
C LYS A 55 5.50 -5.03 14.89
N THR A 56 5.92 -4.68 13.68
CA THR A 56 6.94 -3.67 13.49
C THR A 56 6.44 -2.31 13.98
N SER A 57 7.23 -1.69 14.86
CA SER A 57 6.90 -0.39 15.44
C SER A 57 6.75 0.68 14.35
N GLY A 58 5.73 1.52 14.48
CA GLY A 58 5.48 2.62 13.53
C GLY A 58 4.78 2.21 12.24
N HIS A 59 4.42 0.94 12.11
CA HIS A 59 3.72 0.41 10.94
C HIS A 59 2.41 -0.24 11.30
N ALA A 60 1.44 -0.12 10.43
CA ALA A 60 0.16 -0.80 10.55
C ALA A 60 -0.04 -1.68 9.32
N LEU A 61 -0.32 -2.96 9.57
CA LEU A 61 -0.61 -3.94 8.54
C LEU A 61 -2.00 -4.49 8.81
N LEU A 62 -2.93 -4.16 7.93
CA LEU A 62 -4.35 -4.39 8.15
C LEU A 62 -4.98 -5.14 7.00
N ASN A 63 -5.97 -5.96 7.32
CA ASN A 63 -6.90 -6.48 6.35
C ASN A 63 -8.02 -5.46 6.17
N ILE A 64 -8.47 -5.26 4.95
CA ILE A 64 -9.67 -4.48 4.66
C ILE A 64 -10.83 -5.48 4.62
N VAL A 65 -11.86 -5.22 5.42
CA VAL A 65 -12.93 -6.18 5.66
C VAL A 65 -14.28 -5.54 5.37
N ASP A 66 -15.15 -6.26 4.68
CA ASP A 66 -16.50 -5.77 4.38
C ASP A 66 -17.47 -6.07 5.54
N LYS A 67 -18.72 -5.66 5.37
CA LYS A 67 -19.75 -5.84 6.41
C LYS A 67 -20.08 -7.30 6.69
N GLN A 68 -19.75 -8.23 5.77
CA GLN A 68 -19.91 -9.66 6.01
C GLN A 68 -18.68 -10.27 6.66
N GLN A 69 -17.73 -9.47 7.13
CA GLN A 69 -16.49 -9.92 7.74
C GLN A 69 -15.57 -10.66 6.77
N GLN A 70 -15.74 -10.40 5.48
CA GLN A 70 -14.91 -10.99 4.45
C GLN A 70 -13.76 -10.05 4.12
N ALA A 71 -12.54 -10.58 4.06
CA ALA A 71 -11.39 -9.79 3.66
C ALA A 71 -11.49 -9.46 2.17
N ILE A 72 -11.37 -8.18 1.83
CA ILE A 72 -11.45 -7.70 0.44
C ILE A 72 -10.17 -7.06 -0.04
N GLY A 73 -9.18 -6.92 0.82
CA GLY A 73 -7.91 -6.32 0.44
C GLY A 73 -6.97 -6.15 1.60
N TYR A 74 -5.87 -5.47 1.34
CA TYR A 74 -4.80 -5.22 2.30
C TYR A 74 -4.47 -3.74 2.37
N LEU A 75 -3.98 -3.30 3.55
CA LEU A 75 -3.52 -1.94 3.75
C LEU A 75 -2.26 -1.97 4.61
N TRP A 76 -1.23 -1.29 4.15
CA TRP A 76 0.01 -1.10 4.91
C TRP A 76 0.34 0.38 4.91
N TYR A 77 0.44 0.97 6.11
CA TYR A 77 0.91 2.34 6.24
C TYR A 77 1.88 2.47 7.41
N ARG A 78 2.74 3.46 7.33
CA ARG A 78 3.55 3.87 8.47
C ARG A 78 2.98 5.16 9.01
N PHE A 79 3.15 5.38 10.31
CA PHE A 79 2.59 6.55 10.96
C PHE A 79 3.67 7.32 11.71
N ASP A 80 3.53 8.64 11.71
CA ASP A 80 4.41 9.58 12.42
C ASP A 80 3.55 10.32 13.43
N GLU A 81 3.70 9.97 14.70
CA GLU A 81 2.90 10.58 15.77
C GLU A 81 3.26 12.03 16.04
N THR A 82 4.51 12.41 15.79
CA THR A 82 4.95 13.79 15.96
C THR A 82 4.37 14.70 14.90
N ALA A 83 4.47 14.30 13.63
CA ALA A 83 3.94 15.07 12.52
C ALA A 83 2.42 14.90 12.33
N LYS A 84 1.81 13.92 13.03
CA LYS A 84 0.40 13.57 12.89
C LYS A 84 0.04 13.24 11.44
N SER A 85 0.89 12.47 10.79
CA SER A 85 0.70 12.06 9.40
C SER A 85 0.92 10.56 9.25
N VAL A 86 0.31 10.00 8.21
CA VAL A 86 0.57 8.61 7.82
C VAL A 86 0.99 8.59 6.35
N PHE A 87 1.77 7.58 6.00
CA PHE A 87 2.18 7.33 4.61
C PHE A 87 1.72 5.93 4.23
N ILE A 88 0.83 5.84 3.24
CA ILE A 88 0.36 4.56 2.74
C ILE A 88 1.43 3.97 1.83
N LEU A 89 1.91 2.77 2.21
CA LEU A 89 2.92 2.04 1.44
C LEU A 89 2.27 1.04 0.50
N ASP A 90 1.11 0.51 0.86
CA ASP A 90 0.37 -0.39 0.00
C ASP A 90 -1.12 -0.33 0.33
N PHE A 91 -1.93 -0.22 -0.70
CA PHE A 91 -3.39 -0.22 -0.62
C PHE A 91 -3.89 -1.09 -1.78
N TYR A 92 -4.39 -2.26 -1.44
CA TYR A 92 -4.71 -3.27 -2.44
C TYR A 92 -6.11 -3.84 -2.21
N VAL A 93 -6.95 -3.74 -3.21
CA VAL A 93 -8.28 -4.37 -3.21
C VAL A 93 -8.19 -5.60 -4.12
N PHE A 94 -8.62 -6.74 -3.63
CA PHE A 94 -8.57 -7.97 -4.42
C PHE A 94 -9.28 -7.79 -5.75
N PRO A 95 -8.75 -8.32 -6.85
CA PRO A 95 -9.34 -8.14 -8.18
C PRO A 95 -10.83 -8.46 -8.27
N THR A 96 -11.28 -9.50 -7.57
CA THR A 96 -12.69 -9.91 -7.56
C THR A 96 -13.62 -8.91 -6.88
N HIS A 97 -13.05 -7.98 -6.10
CA HIS A 97 -13.81 -6.97 -5.36
C HIS A 97 -13.67 -5.56 -5.95
N ARG A 98 -13.00 -5.43 -7.08
CA ARG A 98 -12.81 -4.14 -7.75
C ARG A 98 -14.04 -3.75 -8.57
N GLY A 99 -14.15 -2.44 -8.84
CA GLY A 99 -15.23 -1.92 -9.66
C GLY A 99 -16.57 -1.78 -8.96
N LYS A 100 -16.59 -1.95 -7.63
CA LYS A 100 -17.80 -1.87 -6.81
C LYS A 100 -17.80 -0.68 -5.85
N GLY A 101 -16.82 0.21 -5.99
CA GLY A 101 -16.69 1.36 -5.11
C GLY A 101 -16.09 1.06 -3.75
N GLN A 102 -15.64 -0.17 -3.50
CA GLN A 102 -15.10 -0.55 -2.20
C GLN A 102 -13.76 0.11 -1.89
N GLY A 103 -12.93 0.37 -2.91
CA GLY A 103 -11.69 1.12 -2.71
C GLY A 103 -11.94 2.53 -2.20
N LYS A 104 -12.92 3.22 -2.77
CA LYS A 104 -13.32 4.57 -2.32
C LYS A 104 -13.88 4.53 -0.91
N GLN A 105 -14.70 3.52 -0.60
CA GLN A 105 -15.26 3.34 0.73
C GLN A 105 -14.16 3.06 1.76
N ALA A 106 -13.18 2.24 1.39
CA ALA A 106 -12.07 1.92 2.28
C ALA A 106 -11.22 3.15 2.59
N LEU A 107 -10.93 3.98 1.60
CA LEU A 107 -10.19 5.23 1.84
C LEU A 107 -10.97 6.19 2.74
N ALA A 108 -12.28 6.30 2.54
CA ALA A 108 -13.11 7.15 3.39
C ALA A 108 -13.14 6.62 4.84
N ALA A 109 -13.25 5.30 5.00
CA ALA A 109 -13.23 4.68 6.32
C ALA A 109 -11.88 4.88 7.02
N LEU A 110 -10.79 4.79 6.27
CA LEU A 110 -9.44 5.03 6.81
C LEU A 110 -9.30 6.48 7.28
N GLU A 111 -9.75 7.42 6.47
CA GLU A 111 -9.70 8.84 6.84
C GLU A 111 -10.45 9.10 8.15
N THR A 112 -11.63 8.52 8.29
CA THR A 112 -12.42 8.64 9.52
C THR A 112 -11.68 8.04 10.72
N LEU A 113 -11.13 6.85 10.56
CA LEU A 113 -10.38 6.18 11.62
C LEU A 113 -9.18 7.00 12.05
N LEU A 114 -8.39 7.49 11.10
CA LEU A 114 -7.17 8.25 11.39
C LEU A 114 -7.50 9.62 12.00
N ALA A 115 -8.56 10.26 11.55
CA ALA A 115 -9.01 11.53 12.13
C ALA A 115 -9.39 11.36 13.61
N GLU A 116 -10.06 10.26 13.93
CA GLU A 116 -10.43 9.94 15.31
C GLU A 116 -9.19 9.71 16.18
N GLU A 117 -8.12 9.19 15.59
CA GLU A 117 -6.85 8.96 16.29
C GLU A 117 -5.96 10.21 16.35
N GLY A 118 -6.42 11.33 15.77
CA GLY A 118 -5.72 12.60 15.82
C GLY A 118 -4.76 12.88 14.69
N TYR A 119 -4.74 12.04 13.67
CA TYR A 119 -3.90 12.26 12.49
C TYR A 119 -4.52 13.32 11.59
N ARG A 120 -3.70 14.09 10.90
CA ARG A 120 -4.12 15.26 10.12
C ARG A 120 -3.85 15.12 8.62
N GLU A 121 -3.01 14.18 8.23
CA GLU A 121 -2.60 14.07 6.83
C GLU A 121 -2.36 12.63 6.46
N ILE A 122 -2.78 12.26 5.25
CA ILE A 122 -2.45 10.99 4.64
C ILE A 122 -1.65 11.29 3.38
N ARG A 123 -0.49 10.67 3.26
CA ARG A 123 0.36 10.77 2.08
C ARG A 123 0.48 9.41 1.43
N LEU A 124 0.71 9.42 0.13
CA LEU A 124 1.00 8.18 -0.62
C LEU A 124 1.77 8.52 -1.88
N ARG A 125 2.29 7.48 -2.50
CA ARG A 125 2.91 7.58 -3.82
C ARG A 125 2.17 6.63 -4.75
N VAL A 126 1.86 7.09 -5.95
CA VAL A 126 1.20 6.27 -6.95
C VAL A 126 2.00 6.35 -8.26
N ALA A 127 2.13 5.22 -8.95
CA ALA A 127 2.83 5.18 -10.23
C ALA A 127 2.08 6.05 -11.25
N SER A 128 2.83 6.79 -12.06
CA SER A 128 2.26 7.75 -13.02
C SER A 128 1.36 7.09 -14.06
N ASP A 129 1.58 5.81 -14.35
CA ASP A 129 0.79 5.05 -15.31
C ASP A 129 -0.38 4.29 -14.68
N ASN A 130 -0.55 4.41 -13.36
CA ASN A 130 -1.65 3.76 -12.65
C ASN A 130 -2.85 4.72 -12.55
N ASP A 131 -3.51 4.96 -13.69
CA ASP A 131 -4.61 5.90 -13.79
C ASP A 131 -5.79 5.52 -12.89
N ARG A 132 -6.04 4.24 -12.75
CA ARG A 132 -7.12 3.74 -11.91
C ARG A 132 -6.92 4.12 -10.45
N ALA A 133 -5.73 3.89 -9.90
CA ALA A 133 -5.41 4.25 -8.52
C ALA A 133 -5.44 5.76 -8.34
N ARG A 134 -4.86 6.50 -9.28
CA ARG A 134 -4.89 7.97 -9.23
C ARG A 134 -6.31 8.50 -9.18
N HIS A 135 -7.20 7.94 -10.00
CA HIS A 135 -8.59 8.37 -10.03
C HIS A 135 -9.27 8.17 -8.67
N ILE A 136 -9.04 7.02 -8.04
CA ILE A 136 -9.60 6.73 -6.71
C ILE A 136 -9.08 7.71 -5.67
N TYR A 137 -7.78 8.00 -5.70
CA TYR A 137 -7.18 8.93 -4.74
C TYR A 137 -7.66 10.37 -4.96
N GLU A 138 -7.66 10.84 -6.20
CA GLU A 138 -8.12 12.19 -6.53
C GLU A 138 -9.60 12.37 -6.17
N TYR A 139 -10.42 11.36 -6.40
CA TYR A 139 -11.81 11.38 -5.97
C TYR A 139 -11.92 11.57 -4.46
N GLY A 140 -11.02 10.96 -3.69
CA GLY A 140 -10.98 11.06 -2.23
C GLY A 140 -10.36 12.36 -1.71
N GLY A 141 -9.99 13.29 -2.59
CA GLY A 141 -9.43 14.57 -2.17
C GLY A 141 -7.91 14.63 -2.14
N PHE A 142 -7.22 13.59 -2.59
CA PHE A 142 -5.76 13.63 -2.70
C PHE A 142 -5.35 14.52 -3.87
N ARG A 143 -4.26 15.26 -3.70
CA ARG A 143 -3.70 16.08 -4.76
C ARG A 143 -2.24 15.76 -4.96
N VAL A 144 -1.74 15.98 -6.16
CA VAL A 144 -0.32 15.78 -6.48
C VAL A 144 0.52 16.81 -5.73
N THR A 145 1.51 16.33 -4.97
CA THR A 145 2.42 17.21 -4.22
C THR A 145 3.83 17.22 -4.81
N GLY A 146 4.12 16.30 -5.73
CA GLY A 146 5.40 16.23 -6.40
C GLY A 146 5.38 15.16 -7.47
N VAL A 147 6.38 15.14 -8.33
CA VAL A 147 6.49 14.16 -9.39
C VAL A 147 7.92 13.63 -9.42
N ASN A 148 8.09 12.31 -9.46
CA ASN A 148 9.38 11.69 -9.66
C ASN A 148 9.64 11.55 -11.15
N MET A 149 10.85 11.85 -11.57
CA MET A 149 11.24 11.74 -12.98
C MET A 149 12.55 10.97 -13.07
N ALA A 150 12.67 10.16 -14.11
CA ALA A 150 13.89 9.39 -14.35
C ALA A 150 14.21 9.35 -15.83
N LYS A 151 15.48 9.29 -16.13
CA LYS A 151 15.96 9.13 -17.50
C LYS A 151 17.12 8.14 -17.47
N GLN A 152 17.09 7.16 -18.34
CA GLN A 152 18.23 6.28 -18.50
C GLN A 152 19.24 6.94 -19.43
N ILE A 153 20.51 6.90 -19.05
CA ILE A 153 21.60 7.45 -19.84
C ILE A 153 22.19 6.30 -20.62
N ARG A 154 22.15 6.43 -21.94
CA ARG A 154 22.75 5.41 -22.80
C ARG A 154 24.27 5.52 -22.77
N ALA A 155 24.92 4.37 -22.55
CA ALA A 155 26.35 4.29 -22.83
C ALA A 155 26.54 4.36 -24.35
N SER A 156 27.43 5.23 -24.77
CA SER A 156 27.75 5.41 -26.20
C SER A 156 28.56 4.24 -26.74
#